data_b6201d5e408b0da6c5e75878e82fb61d
#
_entry.id   b6201d5e408b0da6c5e75878e82fb61d
#
_cell.length_a   1.000
_cell.length_b   1.000
_cell.length_c   1.000
_cell.angle_alpha   90.00
_cell.angle_beta   90.00
_cell.angle_gamma   90.00
#
_symmetry.space_group_name_H-M   'P 1'
#
loop_
_entity.id
_entity.type
_entity.pdbx_description
1 polymer ?
#
loop_
_entity_poly.entity_id
_entity_poly.type
_entity_poly.pdbx_seq_one_letter_code
_entity_poly.pdbx_strand_id
1 'polypeptide(L)'
;MLSSFIKNISILKKFLFINLLVFIIFGSLTIIYLQGIQPNLINKKKSNRINIINNTIDHIRRLKIKFNKNDIRKFLFSTRFLFQNLDRVMIFDSKFELIGDTDTLDLDPRSFSQKLDIVEMNIQDKDKISKKKKNIQEKKNKSKSLSKIIIDYSKSSDFGKSYTFTQENYDQFLLITIKNVNDGENNIGYLAISEKANDIRNAINERKVFVF
;
A
#
# COMPACT_ATOMS: atom_id res chain seq x y z
N MET A 1 -11.98 37.78 37.79
CA MET A 1 -10.74 38.39 37.32
C MET A 1 -10.78 38.80 35.83
N LEU A 2 -11.25 37.98 34.89
CA LEU A 2 -11.33 38.35 33.47
C LEU A 2 -12.22 39.56 33.15
N SER A 3 -13.36 39.73 33.85
CA SER A 3 -14.30 40.84 33.62
C SER A 3 -13.77 42.22 34.00
N SER A 4 -12.93 42.32 35.03
CA SER A 4 -12.30 43.55 35.46
C SER A 4 -11.16 44.01 34.50
N PHE A 5 -10.46 43.06 33.90
CA PHE A 5 -9.41 43.34 32.91
C PHE A 5 -9.99 43.91 31.61
N ILE A 6 -11.17 43.43 31.21
CA ILE A 6 -11.84 43.85 29.97
C ILE A 6 -12.42 45.28 30.09
N LYS A 7 -12.75 45.75 31.28
CA LYS A 7 -13.42 47.04 31.52
C LYS A 7 -12.52 48.25 31.22
N ASN A 8 -11.21 48.13 31.41
CA ASN A 8 -10.23 49.23 31.25
C ASN A 8 -9.50 49.25 29.89
N ILE A 9 -9.86 48.38 28.97
CA ILE A 9 -9.20 48.28 27.66
C ILE A 9 -9.97 49.13 26.63
N SER A 10 -9.24 49.91 25.81
CA SER A 10 -9.80 50.66 24.65
C SER A 10 -10.62 49.75 23.74
N ILE A 11 -11.69 50.29 23.14
CA ILE A 11 -12.58 49.54 22.22
C ILE A 11 -11.81 48.83 21.13
N LEU A 12 -10.78 49.46 20.57
CA LEU A 12 -9.90 48.90 19.55
C LEU A 12 -9.19 47.63 20.05
N LYS A 13 -8.66 47.66 21.28
CA LYS A 13 -7.97 46.50 21.88
C LYS A 13 -8.93 45.35 22.20
N LYS A 14 -10.19 45.66 22.57
CA LYS A 14 -11.22 44.63 22.76
C LYS A 14 -11.55 43.93 21.46
N PHE A 15 -11.71 44.68 20.38
CA PHE A 15 -11.96 44.13 19.06
C PHE A 15 -10.80 43.24 18.58
N LEU A 16 -9.57 43.68 18.74
CA LEU A 16 -8.37 42.92 18.40
C LEU A 16 -8.26 41.62 19.23
N PHE A 17 -8.57 41.68 20.51
CA PHE A 17 -8.56 40.50 21.38
C PHE A 17 -9.63 39.47 21.00
N ILE A 18 -10.86 39.92 20.65
CA ILE A 18 -11.92 39.03 20.18
C ILE A 18 -11.52 38.34 18.86
N ASN A 19 -10.99 39.11 17.90
CA ASN A 19 -10.52 38.56 16.62
C ASN A 19 -9.37 37.56 16.82
N LEU A 20 -8.42 37.84 17.72
CA LEU A 20 -7.34 36.93 18.05
C LEU A 20 -7.87 35.62 18.65
N LEU A 21 -8.84 35.70 19.55
CA LEU A 21 -9.48 34.53 20.17
C LEU A 21 -10.21 33.66 19.13
N VAL A 22 -10.97 34.30 18.25
CA VAL A 22 -11.64 33.62 17.13
C VAL A 22 -10.63 32.94 16.23
N PHE A 23 -9.52 33.61 15.87
CA PHE A 23 -8.45 33.04 15.06
C PHE A 23 -7.81 31.82 15.72
N ILE A 24 -7.54 31.86 17.03
CA ILE A 24 -7.00 30.72 17.79
C ILE A 24 -7.97 29.53 17.75
N ILE A 25 -9.28 29.78 17.94
CA ILE A 25 -10.29 28.71 17.90
C ILE A 25 -10.34 28.05 16.54
N PHE A 26 -10.46 28.84 15.46
CA PHE A 26 -10.50 28.29 14.10
C PHE A 26 -9.20 27.59 13.72
N GLY A 27 -8.04 28.15 14.11
CA GLY A 27 -6.74 27.54 13.90
C GLY A 27 -6.63 26.18 14.60
N SER A 28 -7.06 26.07 15.84
CA SER A 28 -7.03 24.81 16.59
C SER A 28 -7.96 23.76 15.98
N LEU A 29 -9.18 24.14 15.60
CA LEU A 29 -10.12 23.22 14.92
C LEU A 29 -9.56 22.72 13.58
N THR A 30 -8.91 23.60 12.83
CA THR A 30 -8.26 23.22 11.56
C THR A 30 -7.14 22.21 11.77
N ILE A 31 -6.31 22.39 12.80
CA ILE A 31 -5.23 21.45 13.12
C ILE A 31 -5.79 20.07 13.50
N ILE A 32 -6.82 20.03 14.35
CA ILE A 32 -7.50 18.78 14.76
C ILE A 32 -8.09 18.07 13.54
N TYR A 33 -8.76 18.82 12.66
CA TYR A 33 -9.32 18.27 11.42
C TYR A 33 -8.25 17.66 10.50
N LEU A 34 -7.11 18.36 10.31
CA LEU A 34 -6.00 17.88 9.50
C LEU A 34 -5.38 16.59 10.07
N GLN A 35 -5.22 16.51 11.40
CA GLN A 35 -4.69 15.30 12.04
C GLN A 35 -5.60 14.08 11.85
N GLY A 36 -6.92 14.29 11.76
CA GLY A 36 -7.88 13.21 11.55
C GLY A 36 -7.98 12.69 10.11
N ILE A 37 -7.54 13.47 9.11
CA ILE A 37 -7.72 13.09 7.68
C ILE A 37 -6.86 11.90 7.29
N GLN A 38 -5.60 11.88 7.67
CA GLN A 38 -4.66 10.81 7.29
C GLN A 38 -5.13 9.43 7.73
N PRO A 39 -5.48 9.20 9.02
CA PRO A 39 -5.95 7.90 9.45
C PRO A 39 -7.26 7.49 8.77
N ASN A 40 -8.16 8.42 8.49
CA ASN A 40 -9.43 8.12 7.83
C ASN A 40 -9.23 7.66 6.37
N LEU A 41 -8.36 8.31 5.61
CA LEU A 41 -8.03 7.91 4.25
C LEU A 41 -7.32 6.55 4.21
N ILE A 42 -6.39 6.31 5.13
CA ILE A 42 -5.71 5.02 5.27
C ILE A 42 -6.71 3.93 5.64
N ASN A 43 -7.61 4.17 6.59
CA ASN A 43 -8.63 3.20 7.00
C ASN A 43 -9.58 2.83 5.87
N LYS A 44 -10.02 3.80 5.07
CA LYS A 44 -10.85 3.53 3.88
C LYS A 44 -10.13 2.63 2.87
N LYS A 45 -8.88 2.94 2.55
CA LYS A 45 -8.06 2.09 1.65
C LYS A 45 -7.79 0.71 2.26
N LYS A 46 -7.54 0.64 3.57
CA LYS A 46 -7.36 -0.62 4.31
C LYS A 46 -8.58 -1.53 4.18
N SER A 47 -9.79 -1.00 4.40
CA SER A 47 -11.04 -1.76 4.29
C SER A 47 -11.22 -2.36 2.89
N ASN A 48 -11.02 -1.57 1.85
CA ASN A 48 -11.11 -2.06 0.47
C ASN A 48 -10.12 -3.19 0.18
N ARG A 49 -8.89 -3.11 0.69
CA ARG A 49 -7.88 -4.16 0.49
C ARG A 49 -8.18 -5.43 1.25
N ILE A 50 -8.70 -5.30 2.47
CA ILE A 50 -9.14 -6.47 3.24
C ILE A 50 -10.20 -7.23 2.45
N ASN A 51 -11.14 -6.52 1.82
CA ASN A 51 -12.15 -7.14 0.97
C ASN A 51 -11.52 -7.82 -0.26
N ILE A 52 -10.57 -7.18 -0.94
CA ILE A 52 -9.87 -7.78 -2.08
C ILE A 52 -9.11 -9.03 -1.65
N ILE A 53 -8.37 -8.98 -0.53
CA ILE A 53 -7.65 -10.14 0.02
C ILE A 53 -8.62 -11.29 0.32
N ASN A 54 -9.71 -11.01 1.02
CA ASN A 54 -10.68 -12.03 1.38
C ASN A 54 -11.30 -12.66 0.13
N ASN A 55 -11.74 -11.86 -0.83
CA ASN A 55 -12.30 -12.33 -2.09
C ASN A 55 -11.28 -13.19 -2.88
N THR A 56 -10.01 -12.77 -2.89
CA THR A 56 -8.94 -13.52 -3.56
C THR A 56 -8.70 -14.87 -2.90
N ILE A 57 -8.65 -14.90 -1.56
CA ILE A 57 -8.50 -16.15 -0.79
C ILE A 57 -9.69 -17.08 -1.04
N ASP A 58 -10.91 -16.55 -1.01
CA ASP A 58 -12.12 -17.33 -1.29
C ASP A 58 -12.13 -17.87 -2.72
N HIS A 59 -11.63 -17.10 -3.68
CA HIS A 59 -11.50 -17.55 -5.07
C HIS A 59 -10.49 -18.69 -5.22
N ILE A 60 -9.32 -18.57 -4.56
CA ILE A 60 -8.31 -19.63 -4.51
C ILE A 60 -8.90 -20.92 -3.93
N ARG A 61 -9.66 -20.82 -2.83
CA ARG A 61 -10.32 -21.97 -2.19
C ARG A 61 -11.37 -22.60 -3.08
N ARG A 62 -12.28 -21.81 -3.66
CA ARG A 62 -13.35 -22.30 -4.55
C ARG A 62 -12.81 -23.02 -5.77
N LEU A 63 -11.74 -22.51 -6.36
CA LEU A 63 -11.10 -23.13 -7.52
C LEU A 63 -10.13 -24.25 -7.14
N LYS A 64 -9.95 -24.55 -5.85
CA LYS A 64 -9.03 -25.56 -5.31
C LYS A 64 -7.62 -25.42 -5.89
N ILE A 65 -7.12 -24.17 -5.99
CA ILE A 65 -5.81 -23.88 -6.53
C ILE A 65 -4.73 -24.43 -5.61
N LYS A 66 -3.85 -25.27 -6.15
CA LYS A 66 -2.71 -25.79 -5.38
C LYS A 66 -1.68 -24.68 -5.13
N PHE A 67 -1.17 -24.61 -3.91
CA PHE A 67 -0.18 -23.60 -3.49
C PHE A 67 1.23 -23.99 -3.96
N ASN A 68 1.38 -24.10 -5.28
CA ASN A 68 2.66 -24.28 -5.96
C ASN A 68 2.88 -23.16 -6.98
N LYS A 69 4.13 -22.96 -7.38
CA LYS A 69 4.53 -21.87 -8.27
C LYS A 69 3.78 -21.85 -9.61
N ASN A 70 3.51 -23.01 -10.19
CA ASN A 70 2.87 -23.09 -11.51
C ASN A 70 1.38 -22.75 -11.47
N ASP A 71 0.63 -23.31 -10.51
CA ASP A 71 -0.81 -23.09 -10.41
C ASP A 71 -1.12 -21.68 -9.91
N ILE A 72 -0.33 -21.15 -8.97
CA ILE A 72 -0.44 -19.78 -8.50
C ILE A 72 -0.14 -18.78 -9.64
N ARG A 73 0.87 -19.04 -10.47
CA ARG A 73 1.13 -18.15 -11.64
C ARG A 73 -0.01 -18.17 -12.64
N LYS A 74 -0.57 -19.35 -12.96
CA LYS A 74 -1.74 -19.46 -13.83
C LYS A 74 -2.94 -18.71 -13.25
N PHE A 75 -3.18 -18.86 -11.95
CA PHE A 75 -4.24 -18.13 -11.24
C PHE A 75 -4.06 -16.62 -11.34
N LEU A 76 -2.89 -16.08 -10.98
CA LEU A 76 -2.60 -14.66 -11.07
C LEU A 76 -2.73 -14.12 -12.50
N PHE A 77 -2.32 -14.90 -13.50
CA PHE A 77 -2.46 -14.53 -14.89
C PHE A 77 -3.93 -14.45 -15.32
N SER A 78 -4.73 -15.46 -14.98
CA SER A 78 -6.16 -15.51 -15.33
C SER A 78 -6.99 -14.46 -14.59
N THR A 79 -6.57 -14.06 -13.38
CA THR A 79 -7.27 -13.08 -12.54
C THR A 79 -6.65 -11.69 -12.57
N ARG A 80 -5.71 -11.43 -13.47
CA ARG A 80 -4.97 -10.17 -13.56
C ARG A 80 -5.88 -8.94 -13.59
N PHE A 81 -7.03 -9.02 -14.25
CA PHE A 81 -7.99 -7.92 -14.34
C PHE A 81 -8.58 -7.52 -12.97
N LEU A 82 -8.63 -8.44 -12.01
CA LEU A 82 -9.10 -8.15 -10.65
C LEU A 82 -8.13 -7.28 -9.87
N PHE A 83 -6.87 -7.22 -10.30
CA PHE A 83 -5.77 -6.55 -9.62
C PHE A 83 -5.30 -5.27 -10.31
N GLN A 84 -6.04 -4.77 -11.32
CA GLN A 84 -5.65 -3.61 -12.13
C GLN A 84 -5.42 -2.34 -11.31
N ASN A 85 -6.18 -2.18 -10.20
CA ASN A 85 -6.07 -1.02 -9.31
C ASN A 85 -5.03 -1.21 -8.18
N LEU A 86 -4.33 -2.35 -8.16
CA LEU A 86 -3.29 -2.65 -7.22
C LEU A 86 -1.92 -2.50 -7.88
N ASP A 87 -0.96 -2.05 -7.10
CA ASP A 87 0.41 -1.93 -7.59
C ASP A 87 1.08 -3.31 -7.72
N ARG A 88 0.85 -4.18 -6.73
CA ARG A 88 1.46 -5.50 -6.71
C ARG A 88 0.70 -6.47 -5.81
N VAL A 89 0.54 -7.70 -6.28
CA VAL A 89 0.01 -8.84 -5.51
C VAL A 89 1.09 -9.91 -5.44
N MET A 90 1.40 -10.36 -4.24
CA MET A 90 2.42 -11.36 -3.96
C MET A 90 1.83 -12.50 -3.16
N ILE A 91 2.17 -13.74 -3.53
CA ILE A 91 1.75 -14.95 -2.84
C ILE A 91 2.98 -15.71 -2.39
N PHE A 92 3.01 -16.06 -1.11
CA PHE A 92 4.08 -16.80 -0.46
C PHE A 92 3.54 -18.14 0.00
N ASP A 93 4.37 -19.15 -0.03
CA ASP A 93 4.05 -20.47 0.51
C ASP A 93 4.19 -20.52 2.06
N SER A 94 3.93 -21.68 2.64
CA SER A 94 4.07 -21.90 4.09
C SER A 94 5.51 -21.78 4.59
N LYS A 95 6.51 -21.84 3.69
CA LYS A 95 7.93 -21.64 3.98
C LYS A 95 8.40 -20.20 3.78
N PHE A 96 7.47 -19.27 3.55
CA PHE A 96 7.72 -17.85 3.28
C PHE A 96 8.48 -17.59 1.96
N GLU A 97 8.46 -18.55 1.02
CA GLU A 97 9.03 -18.39 -0.31
C GLU A 97 8.00 -17.75 -1.25
N LEU A 98 8.45 -16.80 -2.07
CA LEU A 98 7.59 -16.13 -3.05
C LEU A 98 7.29 -17.10 -4.22
N ILE A 99 6.04 -17.53 -4.33
CA ILE A 99 5.57 -18.45 -5.37
C ILE A 99 4.78 -17.76 -6.49
N GLY A 100 4.26 -16.55 -6.24
CA GLY A 100 3.53 -15.76 -7.21
C GLY A 100 3.69 -14.26 -7.00
N ASP A 101 3.79 -13.51 -8.12
CA ASP A 101 4.00 -12.06 -8.10
C ASP A 101 3.48 -11.45 -9.39
N THR A 102 2.51 -10.53 -9.31
CA THR A 102 1.93 -9.87 -10.48
C THR A 102 2.95 -9.03 -11.25
N ASP A 103 3.96 -8.52 -10.57
CA ASP A 103 5.02 -7.69 -11.16
C ASP A 103 5.96 -8.49 -12.08
N THR A 104 6.01 -9.81 -11.90
CA THR A 104 6.84 -10.71 -12.70
C THR A 104 6.07 -11.52 -13.75
N LEU A 105 4.73 -11.39 -13.79
CA LEU A 105 3.90 -12.12 -14.74
C LEU A 105 4.20 -11.73 -16.19
N ASP A 106 4.52 -10.47 -16.44
CA ASP A 106 4.87 -9.96 -17.78
C ASP A 106 6.25 -10.42 -18.26
N LEU A 107 7.07 -10.99 -17.37
CA LEU A 107 8.38 -11.53 -17.68
C LEU A 107 8.34 -13.03 -18.05
N ASP A 108 7.13 -13.63 -18.14
CA ASP A 108 6.99 -15.02 -18.56
C ASP A 108 7.38 -15.15 -20.04
N PRO A 109 8.37 -16.01 -20.37
CA PRO A 109 8.74 -16.29 -21.77
C PRO A 109 7.55 -16.69 -22.66
N ARG A 110 6.49 -17.27 -22.07
CA ARG A 110 5.28 -17.67 -22.80
C ARG A 110 4.42 -16.48 -23.23
N SER A 111 4.45 -15.35 -22.51
CA SER A 111 3.79 -14.13 -22.93
C SER A 111 4.51 -13.44 -24.07
N PHE A 112 5.80 -13.74 -24.27
CA PHE A 112 6.61 -13.25 -25.39
C PHE A 112 6.49 -14.14 -26.63
N SER A 113 6.18 -15.42 -26.48
CA SER A 113 6.07 -16.34 -27.61
C SER A 113 4.87 -16.08 -28.53
N GLN A 114 3.89 -15.29 -28.11
CA GLN A 114 2.76 -14.84 -28.95
C GLN A 114 3.02 -13.52 -29.69
N LYS A 115 4.15 -12.86 -29.45
CA LYS A 115 4.59 -11.62 -30.12
C LYS A 115 6.05 -11.72 -30.58
N LEU A 116 6.38 -12.75 -31.33
CA LEU A 116 7.59 -12.75 -32.15
C LEU A 116 7.26 -12.16 -33.52
N ASP A 117 6.89 -10.89 -33.55
CA ASP A 117 7.31 -10.05 -34.65
C ASP A 117 8.78 -9.75 -34.41
N ILE A 118 9.60 -10.20 -35.32
CA ILE A 118 11.06 -10.06 -35.33
C ILE A 118 11.38 -8.57 -35.30
N VAL A 119 11.61 -8.02 -34.09
CA VAL A 119 12.25 -6.71 -33.95
C VAL A 119 13.75 -6.97 -33.93
N GLU A 120 14.42 -6.68 -35.05
CA GLU A 120 15.87 -6.61 -35.14
C GLU A 120 16.39 -5.74 -33.99
N MET A 121 17.10 -6.35 -33.05
CA MET A 121 17.73 -5.63 -31.95
C MET A 121 18.91 -4.83 -32.47
N ASN A 122 18.72 -3.54 -32.67
CA ASN A 122 19.81 -2.61 -32.84
C ASN A 122 20.67 -2.56 -31.56
N ILE A 123 21.98 -2.75 -31.73
CA ILE A 123 23.02 -2.95 -30.69
C ILE A 123 23.22 -1.72 -29.77
N GLN A 124 22.38 -0.70 -29.83
CA GLN A 124 22.50 0.53 -29.00
C GLN A 124 21.83 0.49 -27.63
N ASP A 125 21.25 -0.64 -27.20
CA ASP A 125 20.46 -0.73 -25.96
C ASP A 125 21.24 -1.25 -24.74
N LYS A 126 22.57 -1.05 -24.64
CA LYS A 126 23.35 -1.41 -23.43
C LYS A 126 22.84 -0.69 -22.17
N ASP A 127 22.34 0.53 -22.29
CA ASP A 127 21.81 1.30 -21.15
C ASP A 127 20.46 0.80 -20.64
N LYS A 128 19.64 0.19 -21.48
CA LYS A 128 18.36 -0.42 -21.06
C LYS A 128 18.55 -1.74 -20.32
N ILE A 129 19.59 -2.49 -20.66
CA ILE A 129 19.92 -3.77 -20.01
C ILE A 129 20.45 -3.53 -18.59
N SER A 130 21.23 -2.48 -18.38
CA SER A 130 21.73 -2.12 -17.04
C SER A 130 20.61 -1.64 -16.10
N LYS A 131 19.66 -0.82 -16.62
CA LYS A 131 18.46 -0.40 -15.88
C LYS A 131 17.55 -1.59 -15.54
N LYS A 132 17.39 -2.55 -16.45
CA LYS A 132 16.59 -3.75 -16.23
C LYS A 132 17.20 -4.69 -15.17
N LYS A 133 18.53 -4.85 -15.15
CA LYS A 133 19.25 -5.62 -14.12
C LYS A 133 19.14 -4.94 -12.73
N LYS A 134 19.25 -3.62 -12.66
CA LYS A 134 19.10 -2.85 -11.41
C LYS A 134 17.69 -2.99 -10.83
N ASN A 135 16.66 -2.89 -11.67
CA ASN A 135 15.27 -3.09 -11.28
C ASN A 135 14.99 -4.52 -10.75
N ILE A 136 15.62 -5.54 -11.32
CA ILE A 136 15.45 -6.93 -10.88
C ILE A 136 16.12 -7.15 -9.51
N GLN A 137 17.28 -6.53 -9.25
CA GLN A 137 17.94 -6.60 -7.93
C GLN A 137 17.18 -5.85 -6.85
N GLU A 138 16.64 -4.66 -7.14
CA GLU A 138 15.79 -3.91 -6.21
C GLU A 138 14.50 -4.67 -5.88
N LYS A 139 13.88 -5.33 -6.88
CA LYS A 139 12.70 -6.18 -6.68
C LYS A 139 12.99 -7.39 -5.80
N LYS A 140 14.15 -8.05 -5.96
CA LYS A 140 14.60 -9.16 -5.10
C LYS A 140 14.86 -8.70 -3.66
N ASN A 141 15.43 -7.52 -3.46
CA ASN A 141 15.68 -6.98 -2.13
C ASN A 141 14.37 -6.59 -1.41
N LYS A 142 13.39 -6.03 -2.14
CA LYS A 142 12.04 -5.73 -1.61
C LYS A 142 11.29 -6.99 -1.20
N SER A 143 11.39 -8.08 -1.97
CA SER A 143 10.74 -9.35 -1.61
C SER A 143 11.36 -10.02 -0.37
N LYS A 144 12.67 -9.94 -0.19
CA LYS A 144 13.36 -10.43 1.02
C LYS A 144 12.96 -9.64 2.28
N SER A 145 12.75 -8.33 2.15
CA SER A 145 12.24 -7.49 3.25
C SER A 145 10.82 -7.90 3.65
N LEU A 146 9.94 -8.16 2.67
CA LEU A 146 8.56 -8.60 2.93
C LEU A 146 8.49 -9.99 3.57
N SER A 147 9.34 -10.93 3.17
CA SER A 147 9.39 -12.26 3.80
C SER A 147 9.67 -12.16 5.31
N LYS A 148 10.56 -11.25 5.75
CA LYS A 148 10.78 -11.00 7.17
C LYS A 148 9.54 -10.52 7.88
N ILE A 149 8.82 -9.55 7.30
CA ILE A 149 7.58 -9.02 7.89
C ILE A 149 6.50 -10.11 7.97
N ILE A 150 6.42 -11.01 6.99
CA ILE A 150 5.49 -12.14 7.00
C ILE A 150 5.86 -13.14 8.11
N ILE A 151 7.16 -13.38 8.34
CA ILE A 151 7.64 -14.21 9.46
C ILE A 151 7.24 -13.58 10.79
N ASP A 152 7.43 -12.28 10.97
CA ASP A 152 7.02 -11.56 12.18
C ASP A 152 5.50 -11.60 12.38
N TYR A 153 4.73 -11.40 11.30
CA TYR A 153 3.27 -11.55 11.31
C TYR A 153 2.85 -12.98 11.70
N SER A 154 3.52 -14.00 11.21
CA SER A 154 3.19 -15.40 11.53
C SER A 154 3.35 -15.77 13.02
N LYS A 155 4.18 -15.00 13.75
CA LYS A 155 4.44 -15.15 15.19
C LYS A 155 3.63 -14.19 16.05
N SER A 156 2.90 -13.24 15.44
CA SER A 156 2.17 -12.20 16.14
C SER A 156 0.80 -12.67 16.62
N SER A 157 0.23 -11.95 17.58
CA SER A 157 -1.16 -12.14 18.04
C SER A 157 -2.22 -11.80 16.96
N ASP A 158 -1.80 -11.11 15.90
CA ASP A 158 -2.66 -10.75 14.77
C ASP A 158 -2.70 -11.84 13.68
N PHE A 159 -2.02 -12.97 13.89
CA PHE A 159 -2.08 -14.10 12.99
C PHE A 159 -3.53 -14.56 12.76
N GLY A 160 -3.90 -14.76 11.51
CA GLY A 160 -5.30 -15.05 11.12
C GLY A 160 -6.13 -13.82 10.76
N LYS A 161 -5.73 -12.61 11.21
CA LYS A 161 -6.36 -11.35 10.83
C LYS A 161 -5.58 -10.69 9.70
N SER A 162 -6.23 -9.76 8.98
CA SER A 162 -5.51 -8.96 7.98
C SER A 162 -4.65 -7.91 8.67
N TYR A 163 -3.33 -7.98 8.46
CA TYR A 163 -2.36 -7.04 8.98
C TYR A 163 -1.98 -6.01 7.91
N THR A 164 -2.12 -4.73 8.23
CA THR A 164 -1.81 -3.63 7.31
C THR A 164 -0.78 -2.71 7.91
N PHE A 165 0.25 -2.37 7.13
CA PHE A 165 1.28 -1.42 7.51
C PHE A 165 1.64 -0.49 6.35
N THR A 166 2.26 0.63 6.66
CA THR A 166 2.74 1.61 5.69
C THR A 166 4.24 1.47 5.55
N GLN A 167 4.72 1.58 4.32
CA GLN A 167 6.14 1.66 4.02
C GLN A 167 6.39 2.94 3.23
N GLU A 168 7.19 3.83 3.78
CA GLU A 168 7.56 5.09 3.14
C GLU A 168 8.99 5.00 2.62
N ASN A 169 9.17 5.28 1.33
CA ASN A 169 10.43 5.49 0.66
C ASN A 169 10.45 6.90 0.09
N TYR A 170 11.61 7.41 -0.32
CA TYR A 170 11.77 8.77 -0.85
C TYR A 170 10.71 9.18 -1.87
N ASP A 171 10.32 8.29 -2.78
CA ASP A 171 9.39 8.58 -3.88
C ASP A 171 8.03 7.90 -3.75
N GLN A 172 7.84 6.98 -2.81
CA GLN A 172 6.65 6.13 -2.76
C GLN A 172 6.17 5.93 -1.33
N PHE A 173 4.90 6.22 -1.13
CA PHE A 173 4.15 5.84 0.05
C PHE A 173 3.33 4.60 -0.29
N LEU A 174 3.76 3.45 0.24
CA LEU A 174 3.14 2.15 -0.01
C LEU A 174 2.30 1.74 1.21
N LEU A 175 1.14 1.23 0.93
CA LEU A 175 0.29 0.59 1.91
C LEU A 175 0.23 -0.90 1.60
N ILE A 176 0.73 -1.73 2.51
CA ILE A 176 0.86 -3.17 2.33
C ILE A 176 -0.07 -3.87 3.32
N THR A 177 -0.88 -4.80 2.81
CA THR A 177 -1.77 -5.62 3.61
C THR A 177 -1.43 -7.08 3.41
N ILE A 178 -1.27 -7.82 4.52
CA ILE A 178 -0.92 -9.24 4.54
C ILE A 178 -2.03 -10.02 5.23
N LYS A 179 -2.31 -11.22 4.72
CA LYS A 179 -3.17 -12.21 5.36
C LYS A 179 -2.68 -13.62 5.06
N ASN A 180 -2.80 -14.51 6.03
CA ASN A 180 -2.57 -15.94 5.83
C ASN A 180 -3.71 -16.56 5.01
N VAL A 181 -3.38 -17.62 4.30
CA VAL A 181 -4.31 -18.44 3.51
C VAL A 181 -4.37 -19.82 4.14
N ASN A 182 -5.54 -20.21 4.60
CA ASN A 182 -5.75 -21.49 5.25
C ASN A 182 -6.57 -22.42 4.34
N ASP A 183 -6.25 -23.70 4.38
CA ASP A 183 -7.08 -24.79 3.89
C ASP A 183 -7.53 -25.63 5.10
N GLY A 184 -8.78 -25.44 5.52
CA GLY A 184 -9.24 -25.90 6.82
C GLY A 184 -8.45 -25.21 7.96
N GLU A 185 -7.85 -26.02 8.84
CA GLU A 185 -7.04 -25.54 9.96
C GLU A 185 -5.56 -25.28 9.58
N ASN A 186 -5.10 -25.78 8.42
CA ASN A 186 -3.72 -25.68 8.01
C ASN A 186 -3.43 -24.39 7.26
N ASN A 187 -2.37 -23.68 7.67
CA ASN A 187 -1.86 -22.55 6.91
C ASN A 187 -1.07 -23.04 5.68
N ILE A 188 -1.57 -22.75 4.48
CA ILE A 188 -0.94 -23.13 3.22
C ILE A 188 -0.05 -22.05 2.61
N GLY A 189 -0.17 -20.81 3.12
CA GLY A 189 0.66 -19.71 2.65
C GLY A 189 0.13 -18.34 3.05
N TYR A 190 0.62 -17.29 2.36
CA TYR A 190 0.30 -15.91 2.66
C TYR A 190 0.05 -15.12 1.38
N LEU A 191 -0.91 -14.20 1.46
CA LEU A 191 -1.23 -13.25 0.41
C LEU A 191 -0.84 -11.84 0.91
N ALA A 192 -0.04 -11.13 0.13
CA ALA A 192 0.34 -9.75 0.38
C ALA A 192 -0.07 -8.87 -0.80
N ILE A 193 -0.74 -7.77 -0.52
CA ILE A 193 -1.16 -6.77 -1.50
C ILE A 193 -0.45 -5.46 -1.19
N SER A 194 0.16 -4.86 -2.20
CA SER A 194 0.79 -3.55 -2.14
C SER A 194 0.04 -2.58 -3.05
N GLU A 195 -0.18 -1.36 -2.57
CA GLU A 195 -0.77 -0.27 -3.34
C GLU A 195 -0.01 1.03 -3.06
N LYS A 196 0.24 1.81 -4.10
CA LYS A 196 0.74 3.19 -3.96
C LYS A 196 -0.34 4.07 -3.36
N ALA A 197 0.00 4.77 -2.30
CA ALA A 197 -0.89 5.70 -1.61
C ALA A 197 -0.31 7.13 -1.61
N ASN A 198 0.41 7.49 -2.67
CA ASN A 198 0.99 8.82 -2.87
C ASN A 198 -0.09 9.90 -2.92
N ASP A 199 -1.30 9.57 -3.40
CA ASP A 199 -2.48 10.42 -3.38
C ASP A 199 -2.82 10.87 -1.94
N ILE A 200 -2.71 9.98 -0.96
CA ILE A 200 -2.92 10.32 0.46
C ILE A 200 -1.83 11.29 0.92
N ARG A 201 -0.55 11.00 0.62
CA ARG A 201 0.58 11.86 0.99
C ARG A 201 0.45 13.25 0.36
N ASN A 202 0.11 13.31 -0.93
CA ASN A 202 -0.06 14.57 -1.65
C ASN A 202 -1.23 15.38 -1.07
N ALA A 203 -2.39 14.75 -0.84
CA ALA A 203 -3.54 15.41 -0.23
C ALA A 203 -3.23 15.97 1.17
N ILE A 204 -2.40 15.31 1.94
CA ILE A 204 -1.95 15.80 3.25
C ILE A 204 -1.01 16.98 3.10
N ASN A 205 -0.03 16.88 2.19
CA ASN A 205 0.96 17.93 1.97
C ASN A 205 0.33 19.19 1.39
N GLU A 206 -0.54 19.09 0.39
CA GLU A 206 -1.30 20.21 -0.16
C GLU A 206 -2.07 20.95 0.93
N ARG A 207 -2.78 20.22 1.81
CA ARG A 207 -3.55 20.84 2.87
C ARG A 207 -2.69 21.48 3.96
N LYS A 208 -1.50 20.95 4.23
CA LYS A 208 -0.54 21.59 5.15
C LYS A 208 -0.06 22.95 4.62
N VAL A 209 0.15 23.07 3.31
CA VAL A 209 0.58 24.32 2.67
C VAL A 209 -0.49 25.41 2.74
N PHE A 210 -1.78 25.04 2.74
CA PHE A 210 -2.87 26.03 2.84
C PHE A 210 -3.11 26.54 4.28
N VAL A 211 -2.51 25.92 5.30
CA VAL A 211 -2.72 26.26 6.71
C VAL A 211 -1.55 27.10 7.29
N PHE A 212 -0.39 27.10 6.63
CA PHE A 212 0.78 27.88 6.96
C PHE A 212 1.14 28.85 5.83
#